data_85fc15129f5f3a04c66ae26a03b78e67
#
_entry.id   85fc15129f5f3a04c66ae26a03b78e67
#
_cell.length_a   1.000
_cell.length_b   1.000
_cell.length_c   1.000
_cell.angle_alpha   90.00
_cell.angle_beta   90.00
_cell.angle_gamma   90.00
#
_symmetry.space_group_name_H-M   'P 1'
#
loop_
_entity.id
_entity.type
_entity.pdbx_description
1 polymer ?
#
loop_
_entity_poly.entity_id
_entity_poly.type
_entity_poly.pdbx_seq_one_letter_code
_entity_poly.pdbx_strand_id
1 'polypeptide(L)'
;MKIATWNVNSLNVRLPQVQNWLADHQADILALQELKLDQDKFPAAALQMMGWHCVWSGQKTYNGVAIISRHEPQDVHCGLPALPDDPQRRVIAATINGVRVINVYCVNGEALDSPKFQYKEQWFAALTEFVRNEMAAHPKLVLLGDFNIAPADADCYDPEKWHEKIHCSSIERQWFKTLLDLGLTDSLRKIHPEGAFYTWFDYRGAMFQRKLGLRIDHILTSPELAATLTNVTVDLETRAQERPSDHAPVIAEFNC
;
A
#
# COMPACT_ATOMS: atom_id res chain seq x y z
N MET A 1 13.19 7.17 10.94
CA MET A 1 12.90 6.10 9.97
C MET A 1 11.94 6.60 8.91
N LYS A 2 12.18 6.26 7.64
CA LYS A 2 11.33 6.65 6.50
C LYS A 2 10.76 5.40 5.84
N ILE A 3 9.43 5.30 5.81
CA ILE A 3 8.68 4.15 5.25
C ILE A 3 7.81 4.63 4.11
N ALA A 4 7.83 3.94 2.97
CA ALA A 4 7.05 4.28 1.81
C ALA A 4 6.26 3.09 1.25
N THR A 5 5.16 3.39 0.57
CA THR A 5 4.38 2.44 -0.22
C THR A 5 4.19 2.94 -1.64
N TRP A 6 4.25 2.04 -2.61
CA TRP A 6 4.08 2.37 -4.02
C TRP A 6 3.54 1.18 -4.83
N ASN A 7 2.33 1.30 -5.34
CA ASN A 7 1.85 0.40 -6.38
C ASN A 7 2.56 0.75 -7.69
N VAL A 8 3.42 -0.15 -8.19
CA VAL A 8 4.26 0.11 -9.37
C VAL A 8 3.60 -0.30 -10.69
N ASN A 9 2.43 -0.92 -10.65
CA ASN A 9 1.71 -1.37 -11.84
C ASN A 9 2.64 -2.05 -12.87
N SER A 10 3.31 -3.11 -12.46
CA SER A 10 4.40 -3.86 -13.12
C SER A 10 5.81 -3.37 -12.79
N LEU A 11 6.50 -4.15 -11.97
CA LEU A 11 7.89 -3.88 -11.60
C LEU A 11 8.85 -3.94 -12.79
N ASN A 12 8.64 -4.88 -13.75
CA ASN A 12 9.47 -4.95 -14.95
C ASN A 12 9.53 -3.63 -15.72
N VAL A 13 8.40 -2.92 -15.76
CA VAL A 13 8.31 -1.65 -16.49
C VAL A 13 8.94 -0.51 -15.68
N ARG A 14 8.85 -0.57 -14.34
CA ARG A 14 9.24 0.52 -13.43
C ARG A 14 10.51 0.26 -12.64
N LEU A 15 11.22 -0.85 -12.89
CA LEU A 15 12.44 -1.18 -12.14
C LEU A 15 13.48 -0.04 -12.13
N PRO A 16 13.81 0.61 -13.27
CA PRO A 16 14.74 1.74 -13.24
C PRO A 16 14.24 2.91 -12.39
N GLN A 17 12.93 3.19 -12.43
CA GLN A 17 12.32 4.23 -11.59
C GLN A 17 12.40 3.88 -10.10
N VAL A 18 12.12 2.61 -9.74
CA VAL A 18 12.24 2.12 -8.36
C VAL A 18 13.68 2.24 -7.86
N GLN A 19 14.67 1.85 -8.68
CA GLN A 19 16.08 1.94 -8.32
C GLN A 19 16.52 3.40 -8.10
N ASN A 20 16.15 4.31 -8.99
CA ASN A 20 16.44 5.74 -8.86
C ASN A 20 15.72 6.32 -7.62
N TRP A 21 14.47 5.97 -7.42
CA TRP A 21 13.68 6.43 -6.28
C TRP A 21 14.31 6.03 -4.94
N LEU A 22 14.78 4.78 -4.83
CA LEU A 22 15.48 4.28 -3.65
C LEU A 22 16.80 5.01 -3.39
N ALA A 23 17.52 5.40 -4.44
CA ALA A 23 18.76 6.17 -4.34
C ALA A 23 18.50 7.61 -3.86
N ASP A 24 17.45 8.26 -4.41
CA ASP A 24 17.17 9.68 -4.21
C ASP A 24 16.47 9.96 -2.86
N HIS A 25 15.51 9.13 -2.47
CA HIS A 25 14.63 9.39 -1.31
C HIS A 25 15.18 8.89 0.02
N GLN A 26 16.24 8.08 0.01
CA GLN A 26 16.86 7.53 1.23
C GLN A 26 15.82 6.89 2.18
N ALA A 27 14.83 6.20 1.63
CA ALA A 27 13.87 5.46 2.43
C ALA A 27 14.56 4.30 3.15
N ASP A 28 14.09 3.96 4.35
CA ASP A 28 14.54 2.76 5.07
C ASP A 28 13.77 1.53 4.62
N ILE A 29 12.49 1.72 4.27
CA ILE A 29 11.57 0.65 3.83
C ILE A 29 10.72 1.17 2.67
N LEU A 30 10.64 0.38 1.60
CA LEU A 30 9.73 0.59 0.47
C LEU A 30 8.90 -0.67 0.25
N ALA A 31 7.59 -0.54 0.38
CA ALA A 31 6.61 -1.58 0.09
C ALA A 31 6.03 -1.41 -1.31
N LEU A 32 6.12 -2.45 -2.13
CA LEU A 32 5.63 -2.44 -3.52
C LEU A 32 4.40 -3.33 -3.69
N GLN A 33 3.48 -2.89 -4.54
CA GLN A 33 2.31 -3.65 -4.96
C GLN A 33 2.27 -3.75 -6.49
N GLU A 34 1.50 -4.69 -7.00
CA GLU A 34 1.37 -5.02 -8.42
C GLU A 34 2.69 -5.28 -9.13
N LEU A 35 3.51 -6.17 -8.57
CA LEU A 35 4.78 -6.57 -9.19
C LEU A 35 4.57 -7.18 -10.57
N LYS A 36 3.48 -7.96 -10.76
CA LYS A 36 3.12 -8.67 -11.99
C LYS A 36 4.26 -9.55 -12.52
N LEU A 37 5.00 -10.16 -11.59
CA LEU A 37 6.17 -11.01 -11.83
C LEU A 37 6.02 -12.35 -11.14
N ASP A 38 6.48 -13.41 -11.80
CA ASP A 38 6.67 -14.70 -11.14
C ASP A 38 7.68 -14.61 -9.99
N GLN A 39 7.55 -15.51 -9.03
CA GLN A 39 8.39 -15.54 -7.84
C GLN A 39 9.90 -15.54 -8.15
N ASP A 40 10.30 -16.29 -9.17
CA ASP A 40 11.70 -16.46 -9.60
C ASP A 40 12.21 -15.32 -10.51
N LYS A 41 11.34 -14.39 -10.91
CA LYS A 41 11.67 -13.27 -11.79
C LYS A 41 11.90 -11.94 -11.04
N PHE A 42 11.72 -11.95 -9.73
CA PHE A 42 11.97 -10.74 -8.94
C PHE A 42 13.46 -10.36 -9.00
N PRO A 43 13.80 -9.08 -9.24
CA PRO A 43 15.17 -8.64 -9.48
C PRO A 43 15.98 -8.48 -8.19
N ALA A 44 15.94 -9.47 -7.27
CA ALA A 44 16.58 -9.39 -5.96
C ALA A 44 18.07 -9.10 -6.05
N ALA A 45 18.79 -9.74 -6.99
CA ALA A 45 20.24 -9.55 -7.13
C ALA A 45 20.60 -8.09 -7.47
N ALA A 46 19.81 -7.45 -8.36
CA ALA A 46 20.05 -6.05 -8.72
C ALA A 46 19.85 -5.09 -7.55
N LEU A 47 18.84 -5.34 -6.72
CA LEU A 47 18.57 -4.55 -5.52
C LEU A 47 19.60 -4.82 -4.40
N GLN A 48 20.01 -6.07 -4.23
CA GLN A 48 21.07 -6.45 -3.28
C GLN A 48 22.42 -5.79 -3.61
N MET A 49 22.75 -5.70 -4.89
CA MET A 49 23.96 -4.98 -5.33
C MET A 49 23.92 -3.47 -4.97
N MET A 50 22.73 -2.90 -4.79
CA MET A 50 22.54 -1.54 -4.31
C MET A 50 22.50 -1.44 -2.76
N GLY A 51 22.72 -2.55 -2.05
CA GLY A 51 22.70 -2.61 -0.59
C GLY A 51 21.30 -2.76 0.04
N TRP A 52 20.34 -3.31 -0.71
CA TRP A 52 18.98 -3.52 -0.23
C TRP A 52 18.70 -5.00 0.05
N HIS A 53 17.97 -5.25 1.14
CA HIS A 53 17.35 -6.55 1.42
C HIS A 53 15.94 -6.57 0.83
N CYS A 54 15.50 -7.74 0.36
CA CYS A 54 14.20 -7.89 -0.29
C CYS A 54 13.49 -9.16 0.16
N VAL A 55 12.20 -9.04 0.45
CA VAL A 55 11.28 -10.17 0.56
C VAL A 55 10.07 -9.90 -0.33
N TRP A 56 9.56 -10.94 -0.99
CA TRP A 56 8.48 -10.79 -1.97
C TRP A 56 7.60 -12.04 -2.06
N SER A 57 6.40 -11.84 -2.56
CA SER A 57 5.46 -12.87 -2.93
C SER A 57 4.97 -12.58 -4.34
N GLY A 58 5.54 -13.27 -5.33
CA GLY A 58 5.34 -13.01 -6.75
C GLY A 58 4.19 -13.81 -7.35
N GLN A 59 3.53 -13.23 -8.35
CA GLN A 59 2.50 -13.88 -9.16
C GLN A 59 2.60 -13.39 -10.60
N LYS A 60 2.60 -14.32 -11.54
CA LYS A 60 2.67 -14.03 -12.97
C LYS A 60 1.48 -13.19 -13.43
N THR A 61 1.74 -12.16 -14.23
CA THR A 61 0.75 -11.30 -14.90
C THR A 61 -0.05 -10.39 -13.96
N TYR A 62 -0.39 -10.84 -12.75
CA TYR A 62 -1.24 -10.10 -11.80
C TYR A 62 -0.62 -10.06 -10.40
N ASN A 63 -1.12 -9.14 -9.55
CA ASN A 63 -0.77 -9.09 -8.13
C ASN A 63 0.75 -9.02 -7.87
N GLY A 64 1.17 -9.58 -6.75
CA GLY A 64 2.56 -9.59 -6.29
C GLY A 64 2.88 -8.39 -5.41
N VAL A 65 3.49 -8.67 -4.27
CA VAL A 65 3.90 -7.68 -3.26
C VAL A 65 5.34 -7.91 -2.83
N ALA A 66 6.05 -6.83 -2.49
CA ALA A 66 7.42 -6.91 -1.98
C ALA A 66 7.66 -5.88 -0.89
N ILE A 67 8.62 -6.18 -0.01
CA ILE A 67 9.21 -5.23 0.92
C ILE A 67 10.70 -5.16 0.61
N ILE A 68 11.19 -3.96 0.35
CA ILE A 68 12.60 -3.64 0.12
C ILE A 68 13.06 -2.80 1.31
N SER A 69 14.17 -3.14 1.96
CA SER A 69 14.60 -2.49 3.19
C SER A 69 16.10 -2.38 3.34
N ARG A 70 16.57 -1.39 4.13
CA ARG A 70 17.98 -1.22 4.49
C ARG A 70 18.46 -2.30 5.45
N HIS A 71 17.57 -2.79 6.31
CA HIS A 71 17.86 -3.84 7.30
C HIS A 71 17.23 -5.15 6.88
N GLU A 72 17.84 -6.25 7.29
CA GLU A 72 17.36 -7.59 6.96
C GLU A 72 15.97 -7.85 7.55
N PRO A 73 14.96 -8.20 6.70
CA PRO A 73 13.63 -8.58 7.17
C PRO A 73 13.66 -9.90 7.94
N GLN A 74 12.95 -9.93 9.06
CA GLN A 74 12.77 -11.11 9.92
C GLN A 74 11.29 -11.49 9.99
N ASP A 75 10.97 -12.70 10.43
CA ASP A 75 9.60 -13.21 10.65
C ASP A 75 8.68 -12.97 9.44
N VAL A 76 9.17 -13.36 8.25
CA VAL A 76 8.45 -13.14 6.99
C VAL A 76 7.23 -14.05 6.92
N HIS A 77 6.06 -13.44 6.66
CA HIS A 77 4.79 -14.12 6.46
C HIS A 77 4.15 -13.69 5.14
N CYS A 78 3.56 -14.63 4.40
CA CYS A 78 2.85 -14.36 3.15
C CYS A 78 1.40 -14.85 3.22
N GLY A 79 0.48 -14.05 2.65
CA GLY A 79 -0.95 -14.36 2.60
C GLY A 79 -1.70 -14.05 3.89
N LEU A 80 -2.95 -14.45 3.94
CA LEU A 80 -3.84 -14.29 5.10
C LEU A 80 -4.15 -15.67 5.70
N PRO A 81 -3.89 -15.90 7.00
CA PRO A 81 -4.12 -17.21 7.62
C PRO A 81 -5.56 -17.73 7.52
N ALA A 82 -6.55 -16.82 7.52
CA ALA A 82 -7.96 -17.17 7.35
C ALA A 82 -8.34 -17.55 5.90
N LEU A 83 -7.45 -17.33 4.93
CA LEU A 83 -7.62 -17.71 3.53
C LEU A 83 -6.39 -18.50 3.04
N PRO A 84 -6.11 -19.68 3.61
CA PRO A 84 -4.85 -20.41 3.36
C PRO A 84 -4.71 -20.89 1.91
N ASP A 85 -5.81 -21.12 1.21
CA ASP A 85 -5.85 -21.61 -0.17
C ASP A 85 -5.97 -20.47 -1.20
N ASP A 86 -5.91 -19.20 -0.76
CA ASP A 86 -5.97 -18.07 -1.68
C ASP A 86 -4.74 -18.05 -2.60
N PRO A 87 -4.92 -18.24 -3.92
CA PRO A 87 -3.81 -18.23 -4.86
C PRO A 87 -3.22 -16.84 -5.11
N GLN A 88 -3.91 -15.78 -4.70
CA GLN A 88 -3.53 -14.42 -5.01
C GLN A 88 -2.46 -13.88 -4.04
N ARG A 89 -1.37 -13.39 -4.59
CA ARG A 89 -0.21 -12.88 -3.84
C ARG A 89 -0.41 -11.39 -3.54
N ARG A 90 -1.13 -11.11 -2.45
CA ARG A 90 -1.59 -9.75 -2.07
C ARG A 90 -1.10 -9.27 -0.72
N VAL A 91 -0.50 -10.14 0.09
CA VAL A 91 -0.05 -9.80 1.45
C VAL A 91 1.34 -10.37 1.69
N ILE A 92 2.22 -9.52 2.21
CA ILE A 92 3.50 -9.93 2.79
C ILE A 92 3.77 -9.08 4.03
N ALA A 93 4.19 -9.74 5.10
CA ALA A 93 4.58 -9.08 6.35
C ALA A 93 5.99 -9.47 6.74
N ALA A 94 6.73 -8.54 7.34
CA ALA A 94 8.06 -8.79 7.89
C ALA A 94 8.33 -7.84 9.05
N THR A 95 9.21 -8.22 9.95
CA THR A 95 9.71 -7.36 11.02
C THR A 95 11.06 -6.77 10.59
N ILE A 96 11.15 -5.44 10.58
CA ILE A 96 12.35 -4.72 10.13
C ILE A 96 12.72 -3.70 11.20
N ASN A 97 13.90 -3.86 11.79
CA ASN A 97 14.41 -2.97 12.85
C ASN A 97 13.37 -2.73 13.98
N GLY A 98 12.68 -3.80 14.40
CA GLY A 98 11.69 -3.76 15.48
C GLY A 98 10.32 -3.23 15.09
N VAL A 99 10.09 -2.90 13.81
CA VAL A 99 8.78 -2.49 13.28
C VAL A 99 8.18 -3.63 12.45
N ARG A 100 6.96 -4.04 12.78
CA ARG A 100 6.17 -4.97 11.98
C ARG A 100 5.57 -4.24 10.79
N VAL A 101 5.96 -4.63 9.59
CA VAL A 101 5.50 -4.07 8.31
C VAL A 101 4.58 -5.06 7.64
N ILE A 102 3.33 -4.66 7.39
CA ILE A 102 2.34 -5.45 6.65
C ILE A 102 2.02 -4.72 5.35
N ASN A 103 2.51 -5.25 4.24
CA ASN A 103 2.27 -4.73 2.90
C ASN A 103 1.11 -5.44 2.25
N VAL A 104 0.12 -4.66 1.78
CA VAL A 104 -1.11 -5.19 1.19
C VAL A 104 -1.37 -4.59 -0.21
N TYR A 105 -1.84 -5.44 -1.10
CA TYR A 105 -2.52 -5.08 -2.34
C TYR A 105 -3.97 -5.55 -2.25
N CYS A 106 -4.84 -4.70 -1.72
CA CYS A 106 -6.23 -5.04 -1.49
C CYS A 106 -6.97 -5.31 -2.80
N VAL A 107 -7.96 -6.19 -2.73
CA VAL A 107 -8.78 -6.55 -3.90
C VAL A 107 -9.47 -5.31 -4.47
N ASN A 108 -9.40 -5.11 -5.78
CA ASN A 108 -10.10 -4.00 -6.45
C ASN A 108 -11.62 -4.14 -6.33
N GLY A 109 -12.17 -5.32 -6.66
CA GLY A 109 -13.60 -5.61 -6.56
C GLY A 109 -14.40 -5.35 -7.84
N GLU A 110 -13.85 -4.64 -8.83
CA GLU A 110 -14.41 -4.36 -10.16
C GLU A 110 -15.75 -3.56 -10.13
N ALA A 111 -16.81 -4.12 -9.56
CA ALA A 111 -18.11 -3.48 -9.39
C ALA A 111 -18.84 -4.07 -8.16
N LEU A 112 -19.73 -3.29 -7.54
CA LEU A 112 -20.35 -3.66 -6.26
C LEU A 112 -21.22 -4.93 -6.33
N ASP A 113 -21.72 -5.27 -7.50
CA ASP A 113 -22.53 -6.47 -7.77
C ASP A 113 -21.73 -7.65 -8.34
N SER A 114 -20.40 -7.53 -8.41
CA SER A 114 -19.52 -8.54 -9.00
C SER A 114 -19.14 -9.65 -8.01
N PRO A 115 -18.80 -10.86 -8.48
CA PRO A 115 -18.20 -11.89 -7.64
C PRO A 115 -16.86 -11.45 -7.03
N LYS A 116 -16.13 -10.54 -7.69
CA LYS A 116 -14.87 -9.98 -7.18
C LYS A 116 -15.11 -9.06 -6.00
N PHE A 117 -16.28 -8.42 -5.92
CA PHE A 117 -16.64 -7.62 -4.73
C PHE A 117 -16.94 -8.50 -3.52
N GLN A 118 -17.61 -9.64 -3.71
CA GLN A 118 -17.82 -10.63 -2.65
C GLN A 118 -16.47 -11.19 -2.13
N TYR A 119 -15.52 -11.43 -3.06
CA TYR A 119 -14.16 -11.80 -2.66
C TYR A 119 -13.46 -10.66 -1.89
N LYS A 120 -13.63 -9.41 -2.30
CA LYS A 120 -13.10 -8.24 -1.59
C LYS A 120 -13.62 -8.17 -0.15
N GLU A 121 -14.91 -8.43 0.07
CA GLU A 121 -15.52 -8.48 1.41
C GLU A 121 -14.88 -9.55 2.29
N GLN A 122 -14.79 -10.78 1.80
CA GLN A 122 -14.16 -11.90 2.54
C GLN A 122 -12.69 -11.60 2.84
N TRP A 123 -12.00 -11.01 1.88
CA TRP A 123 -10.61 -10.65 1.99
C TRP A 123 -10.37 -9.58 3.07
N PHE A 124 -11.22 -8.53 3.14
CA PHE A 124 -11.13 -7.50 4.18
C PHE A 124 -11.47 -8.03 5.57
N ALA A 125 -12.40 -8.97 5.68
CA ALA A 125 -12.67 -9.66 6.95
C ALA A 125 -11.43 -10.44 7.44
N ALA A 126 -10.81 -11.21 6.55
CA ALA A 126 -9.58 -11.96 6.84
C ALA A 126 -8.39 -11.03 7.16
N LEU A 127 -8.24 -9.92 6.43
CA LEU A 127 -7.21 -8.91 6.72
C LEU A 127 -7.42 -8.30 8.11
N THR A 128 -8.65 -7.96 8.47
CA THR A 128 -8.95 -7.35 9.78
C THR A 128 -8.59 -8.29 10.93
N GLU A 129 -8.89 -9.57 10.80
CA GLU A 129 -8.50 -10.60 11.79
C GLU A 129 -6.98 -10.72 11.88
N PHE A 130 -6.29 -10.82 10.75
CA PHE A 130 -4.83 -10.88 10.69
C PHE A 130 -4.18 -9.68 11.38
N VAL A 131 -4.59 -8.46 11.01
CA VAL A 131 -4.05 -7.22 11.58
C VAL A 131 -4.31 -7.13 13.09
N ARG A 132 -5.48 -7.54 13.57
CA ARG A 132 -5.77 -7.60 15.02
C ARG A 132 -4.76 -8.49 15.76
N ASN A 133 -4.47 -9.67 15.23
CA ASN A 133 -3.52 -10.61 15.83
C ASN A 133 -2.08 -10.07 15.78
N GLU A 134 -1.68 -9.47 14.67
CA GLU A 134 -0.36 -8.85 14.50
C GLU A 134 -0.17 -7.65 15.46
N MET A 135 -1.19 -6.80 15.64
CA MET A 135 -1.14 -5.68 16.60
C MET A 135 -1.00 -6.15 18.05
N ALA A 136 -1.60 -7.29 18.41
CA ALA A 136 -1.47 -7.85 19.76
C ALA A 136 -0.03 -8.36 20.03
N ALA A 137 0.68 -8.80 19.00
CA ALA A 137 2.05 -9.30 19.09
C ALA A 137 3.12 -8.22 18.87
N HIS A 138 2.82 -7.17 18.12
CA HIS A 138 3.77 -6.15 17.67
C HIS A 138 3.29 -4.73 17.99
N PRO A 139 3.75 -4.11 19.09
CA PRO A 139 3.36 -2.75 19.47
C PRO A 139 3.66 -1.69 18.41
N LYS A 140 4.80 -1.83 17.71
CA LYS A 140 5.18 -0.98 16.58
C LYS A 140 4.85 -1.67 15.28
N LEU A 141 3.70 -1.31 14.69
CA LEU A 141 3.19 -1.90 13.47
C LEU A 141 2.78 -0.84 12.46
N VAL A 142 3.09 -1.07 11.19
CA VAL A 142 2.56 -0.33 10.05
C VAL A 142 1.87 -1.28 9.08
N LEU A 143 0.61 -0.98 8.77
CA LEU A 143 -0.16 -1.59 7.70
C LEU A 143 -0.22 -0.59 6.55
N LEU A 144 0.35 -0.94 5.39
CA LEU A 144 0.46 -0.03 4.27
C LEU A 144 0.25 -0.73 2.93
N GLY A 145 -0.04 0.04 1.91
CA GLY A 145 -0.22 -0.47 0.56
C GLY A 145 -1.33 0.22 -0.22
N ASP A 146 -1.75 -0.42 -1.30
CA ASP A 146 -2.91 -0.06 -2.09
C ASP A 146 -4.16 -0.76 -1.51
N PHE A 147 -5.01 0.04 -0.87
CA PHE A 147 -6.24 -0.46 -0.24
C PHE A 147 -7.42 -0.55 -1.22
N ASN A 148 -7.30 0.07 -2.38
CA ASN A 148 -8.41 0.18 -3.32
C ASN A 148 -9.69 0.75 -2.66
N ILE A 149 -9.54 1.66 -1.68
CA ILE A 149 -10.62 2.38 -0.98
C ILE A 149 -10.22 3.83 -0.77
N ALA A 150 -11.10 4.75 -1.14
CA ALA A 150 -11.07 6.16 -0.77
C ALA A 150 -11.96 6.36 0.47
N PRO A 151 -11.38 6.56 1.67
CA PRO A 151 -12.14 6.47 2.93
C PRO A 151 -13.17 7.56 3.17
N ALA A 152 -12.99 8.73 2.55
CA ALA A 152 -13.87 9.89 2.74
C ALA A 152 -14.06 10.66 1.43
N ASP A 153 -14.99 11.60 1.43
CA ASP A 153 -15.24 12.44 0.24
C ASP A 153 -14.04 13.32 -0.12
N ALA A 154 -13.28 13.77 0.87
CA ALA A 154 -12.03 14.51 0.65
C ALA A 154 -10.93 13.68 -0.06
N ASP A 155 -11.10 12.36 -0.12
CA ASP A 155 -10.18 11.41 -0.79
C ASP A 155 -10.58 11.13 -2.25
N CYS A 156 -11.58 11.84 -2.75
CA CYS A 156 -12.12 11.69 -4.09
C CYS A 156 -12.28 13.06 -4.77
N TYR A 157 -11.85 13.18 -6.02
CA TYR A 157 -11.92 14.44 -6.78
C TYR A 157 -13.36 14.88 -7.12
N ASP A 158 -14.30 13.94 -7.12
CA ASP A 158 -15.72 14.19 -7.45
C ASP A 158 -16.61 13.21 -6.64
N PRO A 159 -16.87 13.53 -5.36
CA PRO A 159 -17.60 12.64 -4.46
C PRO A 159 -19.02 12.30 -4.96
N GLU A 160 -19.70 13.22 -5.63
CA GLU A 160 -21.06 12.96 -6.16
C GLU A 160 -21.01 11.92 -7.28
N LYS A 161 -20.05 12.06 -8.20
CA LYS A 161 -19.85 11.12 -9.30
C LYS A 161 -19.44 9.73 -8.81
N TRP A 162 -18.63 9.65 -7.73
CA TRP A 162 -18.10 8.41 -7.18
C TRP A 162 -18.97 7.82 -6.07
N HIS A 163 -20.05 8.50 -5.69
CA HIS A 163 -20.97 8.01 -4.66
C HIS A 163 -21.47 6.60 -5.00
N GLU A 164 -21.36 5.68 -4.03
CA GLU A 164 -21.71 4.26 -4.18
C GLU A 164 -21.14 3.59 -5.45
N LYS A 165 -19.91 3.96 -5.84
CA LYS A 165 -19.12 3.22 -6.83
C LYS A 165 -17.94 2.54 -6.16
N ILE A 166 -17.32 1.62 -6.91
CA ILE A 166 -16.10 0.92 -6.46
C ILE A 166 -15.07 1.93 -5.93
N HIS A 167 -14.36 1.59 -4.86
CA HIS A 167 -13.45 2.41 -4.06
C HIS A 167 -14.14 3.43 -3.14
N CYS A 168 -15.37 3.85 -3.40
CA CYS A 168 -16.05 4.95 -2.70
C CYS A 168 -17.40 4.55 -2.10
N SER A 169 -17.73 3.26 -2.08
CA SER A 169 -18.99 2.79 -1.50
C SER A 169 -18.97 2.84 0.03
N SER A 170 -20.15 3.00 0.61
CA SER A 170 -20.34 3.04 2.06
C SER A 170 -19.81 1.77 2.74
N ILE A 171 -19.97 0.61 2.10
CA ILE A 171 -19.51 -0.66 2.66
C ILE A 171 -17.97 -0.76 2.65
N GLU A 172 -17.29 -0.30 1.59
CA GLU A 172 -15.83 -0.27 1.52
C GLU A 172 -15.25 0.70 2.58
N ARG A 173 -15.84 1.87 2.73
CA ARG A 173 -15.50 2.84 3.77
C ARG A 173 -15.70 2.27 5.17
N GLN A 174 -16.73 1.42 5.37
CA GLN A 174 -16.93 0.73 6.64
C GLN A 174 -15.83 -0.30 6.91
N TRP A 175 -15.36 -1.05 5.90
CA TRP A 175 -14.23 -1.97 6.07
C TRP A 175 -12.95 -1.23 6.46
N PHE A 176 -12.67 -0.10 5.81
CA PHE A 176 -11.52 0.74 6.17
C PHE A 176 -11.66 1.28 7.60
N LYS A 177 -12.84 1.76 7.97
CA LYS A 177 -13.12 2.20 9.34
C LYS A 177 -12.92 1.09 10.37
N THR A 178 -13.29 -0.14 10.06
CA THR A 178 -13.09 -1.29 10.95
C THR A 178 -11.59 -1.52 11.25
N LEU A 179 -10.70 -1.29 10.28
CA LEU A 179 -9.25 -1.32 10.54
C LEU A 179 -8.82 -0.19 11.49
N LEU A 180 -9.34 1.02 11.30
CA LEU A 180 -9.05 2.14 12.23
C LEU A 180 -9.60 1.86 13.64
N ASP A 181 -10.76 1.22 13.75
CA ASP A 181 -11.38 0.87 15.05
C ASP A 181 -10.56 -0.19 15.83
N LEU A 182 -9.60 -0.88 15.20
CA LEU A 182 -8.60 -1.70 15.90
C LEU A 182 -7.57 -0.85 16.68
N GLY A 183 -7.55 0.47 16.47
CA GLY A 183 -6.59 1.41 17.06
C GLY A 183 -5.54 1.91 16.06
N LEU A 184 -5.66 1.57 14.77
CA LEU A 184 -4.77 2.12 13.74
C LEU A 184 -5.08 3.59 13.47
N THR A 185 -4.04 4.34 13.16
CA THR A 185 -4.10 5.76 12.79
C THR A 185 -3.81 5.92 11.31
N ASP A 186 -4.66 6.60 10.56
CA ASP A 186 -4.36 7.08 9.21
C ASP A 186 -3.27 8.16 9.29
N SER A 187 -2.06 7.80 8.91
CA SER A 187 -0.88 8.64 9.08
C SER A 187 -0.98 9.95 8.31
N LEU A 188 -1.55 9.93 7.08
CA LEU A 188 -1.72 11.14 6.29
C LEU A 188 -2.71 12.08 6.96
N ARG A 189 -3.85 11.58 7.41
CA ARG A 189 -4.88 12.42 8.05
C ARG A 189 -4.49 12.89 9.45
N LYS A 190 -3.58 12.21 10.14
CA LYS A 190 -2.99 12.69 11.37
C LYS A 190 -2.13 13.94 11.15
N ILE A 191 -1.35 14.00 10.09
CA ILE A 191 -0.47 15.14 9.74
C ILE A 191 -1.25 16.22 8.98
N HIS A 192 -2.11 15.80 8.05
CA HIS A 192 -2.91 16.66 7.19
C HIS A 192 -4.41 16.35 7.38
N PRO A 193 -5.06 16.88 8.43
CA PRO A 193 -6.49 16.60 8.70
C PRO A 193 -7.41 17.01 7.56
N GLU A 194 -7.03 18.03 6.81
CA GLU A 194 -7.80 18.61 5.70
C GLU A 194 -6.98 18.58 4.40
N GLY A 195 -7.67 18.81 3.28
CA GLY A 195 -7.05 18.88 1.96
C GLY A 195 -7.19 17.62 1.13
N ALA A 196 -7.01 17.77 -0.18
CA ALA A 196 -7.05 16.70 -1.17
C ALA A 196 -5.63 16.18 -1.45
N PHE A 197 -5.42 14.90 -1.18
CA PHE A 197 -4.15 14.21 -1.39
C PHE A 197 -4.42 12.94 -2.18
N TYR A 198 -4.36 13.00 -3.51
CA TYR A 198 -4.64 11.85 -4.35
C TYR A 198 -3.36 11.06 -4.60
N THR A 199 -3.49 9.72 -4.58
CA THR A 199 -2.38 8.79 -4.80
C THR A 199 -2.53 8.03 -6.11
N TRP A 200 -3.72 7.94 -6.68
CA TRP A 200 -4.04 7.26 -7.93
C TRP A 200 -4.72 8.19 -8.94
N PHE A 201 -4.29 8.08 -10.19
CA PHE A 201 -4.80 8.86 -11.32
C PHE A 201 -4.90 7.97 -12.56
N ASP A 202 -6.12 7.70 -13.05
CA ASP A 202 -6.32 6.91 -14.26
C ASP A 202 -5.49 7.49 -15.42
N TYR A 203 -4.88 6.63 -16.23
CA TYR A 203 -4.15 7.07 -17.43
C TYR A 203 -5.07 7.71 -18.46
N ARG A 204 -6.35 7.30 -18.51
CA ARG A 204 -7.34 7.81 -19.44
C ARG A 204 -7.76 9.23 -19.08
N GLY A 205 -8.06 10.04 -20.11
CA GLY A 205 -8.59 11.39 -19.92
C GLY A 205 -7.64 12.38 -19.27
N ALA A 206 -6.33 12.14 -19.31
CA ALA A 206 -5.31 13.01 -18.72
C ALA A 206 -5.62 13.36 -17.24
N MET A 207 -6.06 12.36 -16.45
CA MET A 207 -6.57 12.60 -15.09
C MET A 207 -5.49 13.21 -14.19
N PHE A 208 -4.22 12.79 -14.33
CA PHE A 208 -3.11 13.35 -13.55
C PHE A 208 -2.91 14.85 -13.84
N GLN A 209 -2.81 15.23 -15.12
CA GLN A 209 -2.64 16.65 -15.52
C GLN A 209 -3.80 17.52 -15.07
N ARG A 210 -5.00 16.94 -15.00
CA ARG A 210 -6.22 17.61 -14.53
C ARG A 210 -6.38 17.55 -13.00
N LYS A 211 -5.47 16.88 -12.28
CA LYS A 211 -5.51 16.69 -10.83
C LYS A 211 -6.79 15.99 -10.34
N LEU A 212 -7.28 15.05 -11.12
CA LEU A 212 -8.50 14.27 -10.84
C LEU A 212 -8.08 12.87 -10.37
N GLY A 213 -8.04 12.63 -9.09
CA GLY A 213 -7.54 11.39 -8.52
C GLY A 213 -8.35 10.88 -7.33
N LEU A 214 -7.94 9.72 -6.83
CA LEU A 214 -8.40 9.14 -5.58
C LEU A 214 -7.21 8.93 -4.64
N ARG A 215 -7.43 9.02 -3.34
CA ARG A 215 -6.48 8.54 -2.33
C ARG A 215 -6.86 7.12 -1.94
N ILE A 216 -6.16 6.15 -2.49
CA ILE A 216 -6.41 4.71 -2.26
C ILE A 216 -5.19 3.95 -1.74
N ASP A 217 -4.03 4.60 -1.69
CA ASP A 217 -2.81 4.10 -1.07
C ASP A 217 -2.65 4.73 0.32
N HIS A 218 -2.47 3.90 1.35
CA HIS A 218 -2.49 4.35 2.73
C HIS A 218 -1.33 3.79 3.53
N ILE A 219 -0.95 4.53 4.58
CA ILE A 219 -0.04 4.11 5.64
C ILE A 219 -0.79 4.25 6.96
N LEU A 220 -1.16 3.11 7.56
CA LEU A 220 -1.87 3.04 8.84
C LEU A 220 -0.89 2.54 9.91
N THR A 221 -0.86 3.21 11.05
CA THR A 221 0.14 2.94 12.10
C THR A 221 -0.52 2.61 13.43
N SER A 222 0.10 1.67 14.17
CA SER A 222 -0.27 1.40 15.57
C SER A 222 -0.05 2.65 16.44
N PRO A 223 -0.69 2.74 17.60
CA PRO A 223 -0.56 3.93 18.47
C PRO A 223 0.88 4.26 18.84
N GLU A 224 1.71 3.25 19.14
CA GLU A 224 3.11 3.46 19.52
C GLU A 224 3.92 4.03 18.36
N LEU A 225 3.74 3.51 17.14
CA LEU A 225 4.43 4.03 15.96
C LEU A 225 3.86 5.40 15.55
N ALA A 226 2.55 5.60 15.63
CA ALA A 226 1.89 6.87 15.35
C ALA A 226 2.37 8.02 16.25
N ALA A 227 2.81 7.72 17.48
CA ALA A 227 3.36 8.72 18.40
C ALA A 227 4.71 9.30 17.91
N THR A 228 5.44 8.59 17.06
CA THR A 228 6.73 9.02 16.50
C THR A 228 6.62 9.62 15.10
N LEU A 229 5.42 9.67 14.52
CA LEU A 229 5.16 10.19 13.17
C LEU A 229 5.42 11.71 13.11
N THR A 230 6.23 12.14 12.15
CA THR A 230 6.63 13.55 11.98
C THR A 230 6.13 14.16 10.68
N ASN A 231 6.02 13.36 9.61
CA ASN A 231 5.61 13.87 8.30
C ASN A 231 4.97 12.76 7.45
N VAL A 232 4.09 13.16 6.53
CA VAL A 232 3.58 12.28 5.44
C VAL A 232 3.47 13.10 4.16
N THR A 233 3.97 12.55 3.05
CA THR A 233 3.92 13.19 1.73
C THR A 233 3.45 12.20 0.66
N VAL A 234 2.84 12.74 -0.40
CA VAL A 234 2.55 12.03 -1.66
C VAL A 234 3.52 12.54 -2.72
N ASP A 235 4.32 11.66 -3.28
CA ASP A 235 5.34 12.01 -4.27
C ASP A 235 4.76 12.08 -5.68
N LEU A 236 4.21 13.24 -6.01
CA LEU A 236 3.65 13.51 -7.32
C LEU A 236 4.72 13.71 -8.40
N GLU A 237 5.98 13.99 -8.04
CA GLU A 237 7.09 14.13 -9.00
C GLU A 237 7.39 12.78 -9.64
N THR A 238 7.38 11.69 -8.88
CA THR A 238 7.49 10.33 -9.42
C THR A 238 6.33 10.00 -10.37
N ARG A 239 5.09 10.43 -10.05
CA ARG A 239 3.93 10.24 -10.93
C ARG A 239 4.01 11.07 -12.23
N ALA A 240 4.79 12.14 -12.26
CA ALA A 240 4.99 13.01 -13.41
C ALA A 240 6.09 12.52 -14.38
N GLN A 241 6.84 11.47 -14.05
CA GLN A 241 7.92 10.94 -14.88
C GLN A 241 7.42 10.31 -16.18
N GLU A 242 8.34 9.95 -17.08
CA GLU A 242 8.01 9.21 -18.30
C GLU A 242 7.56 7.78 -17.98
N ARG A 243 6.48 7.30 -18.60
CA ARG A 243 5.88 5.97 -18.40
C ARG A 243 5.67 5.61 -16.91
N PRO A 244 5.07 6.51 -16.13
CA PRO A 244 4.93 6.33 -14.69
C PRO A 244 3.93 5.21 -14.35
N SER A 245 3.92 4.77 -13.10
CA SER A 245 2.73 4.09 -12.54
C SER A 245 1.55 5.03 -12.53
N ASP A 246 0.32 4.52 -12.53
CA ASP A 246 -0.88 5.33 -12.27
C ASP A 246 -1.01 5.73 -10.79
N HIS A 247 -0.20 5.13 -9.91
CA HIS A 247 -0.06 5.51 -8.51
C HIS A 247 1.18 6.36 -8.25
N ALA A 248 1.08 7.27 -7.28
CA ALA A 248 2.18 8.03 -6.70
C ALA A 248 2.64 7.36 -5.39
N PRO A 249 3.95 7.32 -5.07
CA PRO A 249 4.42 6.86 -3.77
C PRO A 249 3.87 7.69 -2.61
N VAL A 250 3.56 7.04 -1.49
CA VAL A 250 3.25 7.70 -0.22
C VAL A 250 4.38 7.42 0.76
N ILE A 251 4.87 8.46 1.42
CA ILE A 251 6.04 8.42 2.29
C ILE A 251 5.65 8.91 3.68
N ALA A 252 5.96 8.15 4.72
CA ALA A 252 5.81 8.55 6.11
C ALA A 252 7.17 8.59 6.82
N GLU A 253 7.40 9.62 7.62
CA GLU A 253 8.64 9.83 8.37
C GLU A 253 8.38 9.72 9.87
N PHE A 254 9.26 9.02 10.57
CA PHE A 254 9.13 8.70 11.99
C PHE A 254 10.43 9.03 12.74
N ASN A 255 10.29 9.56 13.94
CA ASN A 255 11.38 9.79 14.90
C ASN A 255 11.58 8.53 15.76
N CYS A 256 12.14 7.46 15.20
CA CYS A 256 12.45 6.20 15.91
C CYS A 256 13.65 5.49 15.27
#